data_eb8188ef3f9453150b5e97654e6f7176
#
_entry.id   eb8188ef3f9453150b5e97654e6f7176
#
_cell.length_a   1.000
_cell.length_b   1.000
_cell.length_c   1.000
_cell.angle_alpha   90.00
_cell.angle_beta   90.00
_cell.angle_gamma   90.00
#
_symmetry.space_group_name_H-M   'P 1'
#
loop_
_entity.id
_entity.type
_entity.pdbx_description
1 polymer ?
#
loop_
_entity_poly.entity_id
_entity_poly.type
_entity_poly.pdbx_seq_one_letter_code
_entity_poly.pdbx_strand_id
1 'polypeptide(L)'
;MNFEKITFIFVFSVIFLAGNLSSAISAQAAAGDKKIIVYYFHGDFRCQTCLRIEELTKKAVNDGFKNEMVSSKIELKIINIDKPGNNHFVNDYNLKTKSVIISEFTGSKQVRWKNLPGIWNYHDNESSFIRYIRDEVKGYL
;
A
#
# COMPACT_ATOMS: atom_id res chain seq x y z
N MET A 1 -47.88 3.22 82.99
CA MET A 1 -48.41 2.53 81.79
C MET A 1 -48.17 3.45 80.63
N ASN A 2 -46.93 3.40 80.09
CA ASN A 2 -46.58 4.14 78.89
C ASN A 2 -45.53 3.31 78.15
N PHE A 3 -45.93 2.87 76.97
CA PHE A 3 -45.12 2.13 76.07
C PHE A 3 -44.19 3.07 75.31
N GLU A 4 -42.95 3.03 75.63
CA GLU A 4 -41.92 3.74 74.88
C GLU A 4 -41.63 3.00 73.56
N LYS A 5 -41.85 3.73 72.48
CA LYS A 5 -41.61 3.23 71.12
C LYS A 5 -40.10 3.29 70.80
N ILE A 6 -39.47 2.14 70.73
CA ILE A 6 -38.09 2.02 70.23
C ILE A 6 -38.15 2.05 68.73
N THR A 7 -37.75 3.18 68.13
CA THR A 7 -37.59 3.32 66.70
C THR A 7 -36.23 2.76 66.28
N PHE A 8 -36.23 1.63 65.67
CA PHE A 8 -35.01 1.04 65.04
C PHE A 8 -34.73 1.79 63.76
N ILE A 9 -33.69 2.63 63.78
CA ILE A 9 -33.13 3.26 62.58
C ILE A 9 -32.19 2.28 61.90
N PHE A 10 -32.67 1.65 60.83
CA PHE A 10 -31.82 0.88 59.95
C PHE A 10 -31.01 1.87 59.07
N VAL A 11 -29.75 2.09 59.41
CA VAL A 11 -28.79 2.78 58.54
C VAL A 11 -28.37 1.80 57.45
N PHE A 12 -28.97 1.91 56.29
CA PHE A 12 -28.52 1.21 55.09
C PHE A 12 -27.29 1.90 54.56
N SER A 13 -26.12 1.38 54.94
CA SER A 13 -24.85 1.76 54.33
C SER A 13 -24.75 1.22 52.92
N VAL A 14 -25.11 2.04 51.91
CA VAL A 14 -24.90 1.74 50.52
C VAL A 14 -23.41 1.98 50.20
N ILE A 15 -22.66 0.90 50.18
CA ILE A 15 -21.27 0.94 49.69
C ILE A 15 -21.36 1.03 48.16
N PHE A 16 -21.15 2.25 47.64
CA PHE A 16 -21.01 2.52 46.21
C PHE A 16 -19.63 2.01 45.77
N LEU A 17 -19.53 0.75 45.32
CA LEU A 17 -18.34 0.28 44.60
C LEU A 17 -18.33 0.96 43.23
N ALA A 18 -17.60 2.09 43.15
CA ALA A 18 -17.25 2.70 41.88
C ALA A 18 -16.23 1.79 41.19
N GLY A 19 -16.74 0.84 40.41
CA GLY A 19 -15.92 0.05 39.49
C GLY A 19 -15.36 0.95 38.41
N ASN A 20 -14.09 1.28 38.49
CA ASN A 20 -13.35 1.91 37.40
C ASN A 20 -13.28 0.89 36.25
N LEU A 21 -14.23 0.94 35.31
CA LEU A 21 -14.04 0.36 33.99
C LEU A 21 -13.03 1.22 33.24
N SER A 22 -11.76 0.91 33.47
CA SER A 22 -10.69 1.35 32.54
C SER A 22 -10.94 0.65 31.22
N SER A 23 -11.68 1.31 30.33
CA SER A 23 -11.74 0.92 28.92
C SER A 23 -10.34 1.07 28.35
N ALA A 24 -9.58 -0.02 28.33
CA ALA A 24 -8.39 -0.11 27.53
C ALA A 24 -8.82 0.06 26.06
N ILE A 25 -8.77 1.30 25.56
CA ILE A 25 -8.81 1.57 24.14
C ILE A 25 -7.51 0.98 23.61
N SER A 26 -7.57 -0.28 23.16
CA SER A 26 -6.55 -0.83 22.28
C SER A 26 -6.53 0.07 21.07
N ALA A 27 -5.53 0.96 21.00
CA ALA A 27 -5.16 1.64 19.77
C ALA A 27 -4.70 0.54 18.80
N GLN A 28 -5.66 -0.09 18.14
CA GLN A 28 -5.43 -0.93 16.99
C GLN A 28 -4.92 0.04 15.94
N ALA A 29 -3.58 0.13 15.83
CA ALA A 29 -2.96 0.81 14.71
C ALA A 29 -3.61 0.22 13.48
N ALA A 30 -4.41 1.02 12.78
CA ALA A 30 -5.04 0.61 11.55
C ALA A 30 -3.90 0.12 10.65
N ALA A 31 -3.80 -1.20 10.51
CA ALA A 31 -2.92 -1.80 9.53
C ALA A 31 -3.43 -1.26 8.19
N GLY A 32 -2.75 -0.22 7.68
CA GLY A 32 -3.15 0.41 6.43
C GLY A 32 -3.22 -0.66 5.36
N ASP A 33 -4.21 -0.55 4.47
CA ASP A 33 -4.39 -1.49 3.39
C ASP A 33 -3.10 -1.61 2.56
N LYS A 34 -2.72 -2.85 2.26
CA LYS A 34 -1.59 -3.15 1.39
C LYS A 34 -1.91 -2.70 -0.03
N LYS A 35 -1.05 -1.85 -0.60
CA LYS A 35 -1.13 -1.36 -1.97
C LYS A 35 0.18 -1.59 -2.70
N ILE A 36 0.09 -2.03 -3.95
CA ILE A 36 1.21 -2.23 -4.85
C ILE A 36 1.13 -1.20 -5.95
N ILE A 37 2.22 -0.47 -6.18
CA ILE A 37 2.32 0.45 -7.30
C ILE A 37 3.41 -0.07 -8.24
N VAL A 38 3.03 -0.29 -9.48
CA VAL A 38 3.95 -0.58 -10.57
C VAL A 38 4.23 0.73 -11.29
N TYR A 39 5.46 1.20 -11.21
CA TYR A 39 5.90 2.40 -11.91
C TYR A 39 6.61 2.03 -13.20
N TYR A 40 6.38 2.77 -14.27
CA TYR A 40 7.30 2.88 -15.39
C TYR A 40 7.85 4.31 -15.43
N PHE A 41 9.14 4.44 -15.20
CA PHE A 41 9.83 5.73 -15.24
C PHE A 41 10.50 5.95 -16.59
N HIS A 42 10.29 7.14 -17.16
CA HIS A 42 10.90 7.58 -18.40
C HIS A 42 11.25 9.08 -18.34
N GLY A 43 12.07 9.55 -19.27
CA GLY A 43 12.33 10.98 -19.50
C GLY A 43 11.58 11.52 -20.71
N ASP A 44 11.84 12.77 -21.08
CA ASP A 44 11.25 13.40 -22.26
C ASP A 44 11.72 12.70 -23.56
N PHE A 45 12.94 12.21 -23.60
CA PHE A 45 13.44 11.43 -24.74
C PHE A 45 12.82 10.02 -24.75
N ARG A 46 12.11 9.71 -25.85
CA ARG A 46 11.38 8.46 -26.05
C ARG A 46 11.93 7.71 -27.28
N CYS A 47 12.73 6.66 -27.07
CA CYS A 47 13.17 5.75 -28.12
C CYS A 47 12.12 4.68 -28.43
N GLN A 48 12.23 3.98 -29.57
CA GLN A 48 11.29 2.90 -29.95
C GLN A 48 11.24 1.81 -28.88
N THR A 49 12.39 1.36 -28.37
CA THR A 49 12.47 0.40 -27.28
C THR A 49 11.81 0.92 -26.02
N CYS A 50 11.97 2.22 -25.70
CA CYS A 50 11.34 2.84 -24.54
C CYS A 50 9.81 2.79 -24.63
N LEU A 51 9.24 3.10 -25.81
CA LEU A 51 7.82 3.01 -26.09
C LEU A 51 7.32 1.57 -26.01
N ARG A 52 8.09 0.63 -26.54
CA ARG A 52 7.76 -0.80 -26.49
C ARG A 52 7.72 -1.33 -25.05
N ILE A 53 8.71 -0.98 -24.24
CA ILE A 53 8.74 -1.36 -22.81
C ILE A 53 7.51 -0.80 -22.08
N GLU A 54 7.13 0.45 -22.33
CA GLU A 54 5.93 1.05 -21.74
C GLU A 54 4.67 0.30 -22.14
N GLU A 55 4.50 0.03 -23.44
CA GLU A 55 3.35 -0.70 -23.99
C GLU A 55 3.22 -2.08 -23.34
N LEU A 56 4.31 -2.84 -23.30
CA LEU A 56 4.34 -4.17 -22.74
C LEU A 56 4.10 -4.18 -21.22
N THR A 57 4.62 -3.15 -20.51
CA THR A 57 4.35 -2.98 -19.08
C THR A 57 2.87 -2.73 -18.83
N LYS A 58 2.25 -1.81 -19.60
CA LYS A 58 0.80 -1.55 -19.55
C LYS A 58 -0.01 -2.83 -19.80
N LYS A 59 0.33 -3.58 -20.84
CA LYS A 59 -0.34 -4.84 -21.18
C LYS A 59 -0.20 -5.89 -20.09
N ALA A 60 1.01 -6.06 -19.56
CA ALA A 60 1.27 -7.03 -18.49
C ALA A 60 0.42 -6.76 -17.25
N VAL A 61 0.35 -5.50 -16.83
CA VAL A 61 -0.36 -5.10 -15.59
C VAL A 61 -1.86 -5.04 -15.83
N ASN A 62 -2.33 -4.32 -16.87
CA ASN A 62 -3.76 -4.12 -17.10
C ASN A 62 -4.50 -5.42 -17.39
N ASP A 63 -3.89 -6.33 -18.17
CA ASP A 63 -4.52 -7.60 -18.52
C ASP A 63 -4.31 -8.68 -17.47
N GLY A 64 -3.23 -8.60 -16.70
CA GLY A 64 -2.86 -9.60 -15.71
C GLY A 64 -3.51 -9.43 -14.35
N PHE A 65 -3.93 -8.20 -14.00
CA PHE A 65 -4.35 -7.85 -12.64
C PHE A 65 -5.61 -6.97 -12.61
N LYS A 66 -6.56 -7.25 -13.48
CA LYS A 66 -7.81 -6.45 -13.60
C LYS A 66 -8.56 -6.32 -12.29
N ASN A 67 -8.70 -7.41 -11.55
CA ASN A 67 -9.44 -7.42 -10.28
C ASN A 67 -8.71 -6.63 -9.20
N GLU A 68 -7.40 -6.76 -9.12
CA GLU A 68 -6.54 -6.05 -8.18
C GLU A 68 -6.48 -4.54 -8.48
N MET A 69 -6.57 -4.16 -9.76
CA MET A 69 -6.65 -2.76 -10.17
C MET A 69 -8.02 -2.16 -9.84
N VAL A 70 -9.11 -2.88 -10.09
CA VAL A 70 -10.48 -2.44 -9.73
C VAL A 70 -10.61 -2.24 -8.22
N SER A 71 -10.01 -3.13 -7.42
CA SER A 71 -9.99 -3.03 -5.96
C SER A 71 -8.94 -2.05 -5.42
N SER A 72 -8.23 -1.33 -6.28
CA SER A 72 -7.12 -0.41 -5.93
C SER A 72 -5.96 -1.06 -5.17
N LYS A 73 -5.88 -2.39 -5.18
CA LYS A 73 -4.77 -3.14 -4.59
C LYS A 73 -3.49 -3.03 -5.43
N ILE A 74 -3.64 -2.92 -6.74
CA ILE A 74 -2.55 -2.60 -7.69
C ILE A 74 -2.88 -1.32 -8.42
N GLU A 75 -1.88 -0.47 -8.60
CA GLU A 75 -1.93 0.74 -9.41
C GLU A 75 -0.74 0.76 -10.38
N LEU A 76 -0.99 1.14 -11.64
CA LEU A 76 0.07 1.38 -12.63
C LEU A 76 0.27 2.89 -12.81
N LYS A 77 1.50 3.35 -12.68
CA LYS A 77 1.88 4.76 -12.89
C LYS A 77 2.97 4.87 -13.94
N ILE A 78 2.70 5.67 -14.96
CA ILE A 78 3.68 6.06 -15.99
C ILE A 78 4.17 7.45 -15.63
N ILE A 79 5.43 7.58 -15.28
CA ILE A 79 5.99 8.80 -14.71
C ILE A 79 7.11 9.33 -15.61
N ASN A 80 6.96 10.56 -16.07
CA ASN A 80 8.04 11.30 -16.70
C ASN A 80 8.86 12.02 -15.63
N ILE A 81 10.11 11.56 -15.41
CA ILE A 81 11.00 12.10 -14.36
C ILE A 81 11.54 13.51 -14.67
N ASP A 82 11.47 13.95 -15.94
CA ASP A 82 11.92 15.28 -16.35
C ASP A 82 10.86 16.36 -16.09
N LYS A 83 9.64 15.97 -15.71
CA LYS A 83 8.59 16.92 -15.36
C LYS A 83 8.80 17.50 -13.96
N PRO A 84 8.45 18.78 -13.74
CA PRO A 84 8.51 19.41 -12.43
C PRO A 84 7.82 18.56 -11.34
N GLY A 85 8.49 18.38 -10.22
CA GLY A 85 7.99 17.59 -9.09
C GLY A 85 8.30 16.09 -9.16
N ASN A 86 8.76 15.55 -10.31
CA ASN A 86 9.04 14.12 -10.46
C ASN A 86 10.52 13.75 -10.37
N ASN A 87 11.42 14.74 -10.38
CA ASN A 87 12.86 14.50 -10.36
C ASN A 87 13.34 13.78 -9.08
N HIS A 88 12.62 13.89 -7.97
CA HIS A 88 12.95 13.19 -6.72
C HIS A 88 12.99 11.67 -6.90
N PHE A 89 12.16 11.09 -7.79
CA PHE A 89 12.13 9.65 -8.04
C PHE A 89 13.46 9.09 -8.51
N VAL A 90 14.30 9.91 -9.13
CA VAL A 90 15.66 9.50 -9.54
C VAL A 90 16.48 9.05 -8.35
N ASN A 91 16.40 9.80 -7.25
CA ASN A 91 17.11 9.48 -6.01
C ASN A 91 16.37 8.40 -5.21
N ASP A 92 15.05 8.50 -5.10
CA ASP A 92 14.23 7.57 -4.30
C ASP A 92 14.38 6.12 -4.76
N TYR A 93 14.47 5.91 -6.07
CA TYR A 93 14.60 4.57 -6.68
C TYR A 93 15.97 4.32 -7.33
N ASN A 94 16.96 5.19 -7.13
CA ASN A 94 18.30 5.09 -7.73
C ASN A 94 18.26 4.83 -9.24
N LEU A 95 17.42 5.59 -9.96
CA LEU A 95 17.18 5.38 -11.38
C LEU A 95 18.41 5.79 -12.20
N LYS A 96 18.88 4.90 -13.07
CA LYS A 96 19.99 5.15 -14.00
C LYS A 96 19.52 5.21 -15.46
N THR A 97 18.37 4.66 -15.75
CA THR A 97 17.75 4.60 -17.07
C THR A 97 16.23 4.44 -16.91
N LYS A 98 15.51 4.33 -18.03
CA LYS A 98 14.09 3.96 -18.01
C LYS A 98 13.92 2.65 -17.25
N SER A 99 13.01 2.62 -16.29
CA SER A 99 12.92 1.52 -15.32
C SER A 99 11.48 1.16 -15.01
N VAL A 100 11.23 -0.12 -14.77
CA VAL A 100 10.01 -0.59 -14.11
C VAL A 100 10.35 -0.88 -12.66
N ILE A 101 9.59 -0.28 -11.76
CA ILE A 101 9.72 -0.45 -10.30
C ILE A 101 8.42 -1.01 -9.76
N ILE A 102 8.49 -2.04 -8.93
CA ILE A 102 7.37 -2.47 -8.10
C ILE A 102 7.61 -1.93 -6.70
N SER A 103 6.63 -1.27 -6.13
CA SER A 103 6.69 -0.71 -4.78
C SER A 103 5.47 -1.11 -3.96
N GLU A 104 5.71 -1.61 -2.75
CA GLU A 104 4.69 -2.00 -1.79
C GLU A 104 4.51 -0.91 -0.74
N PHE A 105 3.27 -0.56 -0.48
CA PHE A 105 2.87 0.39 0.56
C PHE A 105 1.92 -0.28 1.55
N THR A 106 2.01 0.14 2.80
CA THR A 106 1.02 -0.12 3.84
C THR A 106 0.53 1.24 4.34
N GLY A 107 -0.70 1.57 4.01
CA GLY A 107 -1.18 2.95 4.15
C GLY A 107 -0.34 3.91 3.29
N SER A 108 0.24 4.94 3.90
CA SER A 108 1.14 5.91 3.24
C SER A 108 2.63 5.52 3.27
N LYS A 109 2.99 4.46 4.00
CA LYS A 109 4.39 4.07 4.19
C LYS A 109 4.83 3.08 3.12
N GLN A 110 5.90 3.41 2.37
CA GLN A 110 6.58 2.45 1.51
C GLN A 110 7.32 1.41 2.37
N VAL A 111 7.02 0.13 2.11
CA VAL A 111 7.57 -1.01 2.86
C VAL A 111 8.80 -1.58 2.16
N ARG A 112 8.69 -1.79 0.86
CA ARG A 112 9.76 -2.32 0.01
C ARG A 112 9.55 -1.96 -1.44
N TRP A 113 10.60 -2.02 -2.21
CA TRP A 113 10.53 -1.86 -3.66
C TRP A 113 11.60 -2.70 -4.37
N LYS A 114 11.40 -2.92 -5.68
CA LYS A 114 12.33 -3.66 -6.53
C LYS A 114 12.39 -3.04 -7.92
N ASN A 115 13.59 -2.84 -8.44
CA ASN A 115 13.81 -2.53 -9.84
C ASN A 115 13.79 -3.82 -10.68
N LEU A 116 13.20 -3.76 -11.87
CA LEU A 116 13.06 -4.88 -12.79
C LEU A 116 13.97 -4.71 -14.02
N PRO A 117 15.29 -4.94 -13.90
CA PRO A 117 16.21 -4.73 -15.02
C PRO A 117 15.98 -5.69 -16.20
N GLY A 118 15.33 -6.82 -15.98
CA GLY A 118 14.98 -7.79 -17.03
C GLY A 118 14.09 -7.23 -18.15
N ILE A 119 13.46 -6.06 -17.96
CA ILE A 119 12.72 -5.37 -19.02
C ILE A 119 13.57 -5.10 -20.26
N TRP A 120 14.86 -4.87 -20.08
CA TRP A 120 15.80 -4.64 -21.17
C TRP A 120 16.22 -5.92 -21.89
N ASN A 121 16.13 -7.07 -21.22
CA ASN A 121 16.47 -8.37 -21.79
C ASN A 121 15.30 -9.01 -22.55
N TYR A 122 14.06 -8.64 -22.20
CA TYR A 122 12.86 -9.27 -22.73
C TYR A 122 12.03 -8.39 -23.67
N HIS A 123 12.42 -7.12 -23.92
CA HIS A 123 11.59 -6.18 -24.70
C HIS A 123 11.29 -6.64 -26.13
N ASP A 124 12.11 -7.50 -26.73
CA ASP A 124 11.92 -8.06 -28.06
C ASP A 124 11.00 -9.31 -28.07
N ASN A 125 10.73 -9.88 -26.89
CA ASN A 125 9.87 -11.06 -26.74
C ASN A 125 8.69 -10.74 -25.82
N GLU A 126 7.54 -10.42 -26.41
CA GLU A 126 6.34 -10.02 -25.70
C GLU A 126 5.90 -11.00 -24.61
N SER A 127 5.84 -12.32 -24.94
CA SER A 127 5.39 -13.33 -23.98
C SER A 127 6.34 -13.45 -22.78
N SER A 128 7.65 -13.40 -23.02
CA SER A 128 8.66 -13.44 -21.95
C SER A 128 8.62 -12.17 -21.10
N PHE A 129 8.44 -11.00 -21.72
CA PHE A 129 8.31 -9.74 -21.01
C PHE A 129 7.08 -9.72 -20.10
N ILE A 130 5.90 -10.07 -20.65
CA ILE A 130 4.64 -10.11 -19.90
C ILE A 130 4.74 -11.09 -18.74
N ARG A 131 5.27 -12.28 -18.98
CA ARG A 131 5.46 -13.28 -17.91
C ARG A 131 6.38 -12.74 -16.83
N TYR A 132 7.53 -12.17 -17.20
CA TYR A 132 8.48 -11.60 -16.25
C TYR A 132 7.82 -10.54 -15.34
N ILE A 133 7.13 -9.55 -15.93
CA ILE A 133 6.43 -8.52 -15.13
C ILE A 133 5.38 -9.14 -14.21
N ARG A 134 4.56 -10.06 -14.74
CA ARG A 134 3.49 -10.68 -13.95
C ARG A 134 4.00 -11.52 -12.80
N ASP A 135 5.06 -12.29 -13.01
CA ASP A 135 5.64 -13.12 -11.96
C ASP A 135 6.26 -12.28 -10.85
N GLU A 136 6.93 -11.19 -11.21
CA GLU A 136 7.48 -10.24 -10.25
C GLU A 136 6.38 -9.53 -9.45
N VAL A 137 5.29 -9.09 -10.09
CA VAL A 137 4.15 -8.44 -9.40
C VAL A 137 3.43 -9.43 -8.49
N LYS A 138 3.23 -10.68 -8.91
CA LYS A 138 2.64 -11.74 -8.07
C LYS A 138 3.41 -11.95 -6.78
N GLY A 139 4.73 -11.83 -6.80
CA GLY A 139 5.58 -11.94 -5.61
C GLY A 139 5.33 -10.85 -4.56
N TYR A 140 4.55 -9.83 -4.91
CA TYR A 140 4.13 -8.74 -4.03
C TYR A 140 2.67 -8.88 -3.54
N LEU A 141 1.85 -9.73 -4.15
CA LEU A 141 0.47 -10.00 -3.73
C LEU A 141 0.40 -10.91 -2.51
#